data_6e8a714f3e2d4b7975d5620f555716ab
#
_entry.id   6e8a714f3e2d4b7975d5620f555716ab
#
_cell.length_a   1.000
_cell.length_b   1.000
_cell.length_c   1.000
_cell.angle_alpha   90.00
_cell.angle_beta   90.00
_cell.angle_gamma   90.00
#
_symmetry.space_group_name_H-M   'P 1'
#
loop_
_entity.id
_entity.type
_entity.pdbx_description
1 polymer ?
#
loop_
_entity_poly.entity_id
_entity_poly.type
_entity_poly.pdbx_seq_one_letter_code
_entity_poly.pdbx_strand_id
1 'polypeptide(L)'
;NSYYGYYFMINLRPHQAQIVDILKHHSKGQVIVPTGGGKTMCMIKDAQREFNSCSWDVILKDPDRKTIVIVAPRILLAQQLCEDFTKHLEAHHMLQYKVLHVHSGETHYESTTKVNTICDWVKDNYRFNKLIFTTYHSLRRIQQAEIDVDTIYFDEAHNSVQKNFVEATEYFSMYANRCYFFTATPKHSKTPFKIGMNDYDIYGRVLVNVPAPKLVQEGHILPPKVNIRKIDVVDDSRFKHEHDCDHVVSTIDEIDIDKVLICARSTKQIVNLVSQTDFCIELRSRGYSWMYITAKTGAVVDGKKVDRECFFNTLNEWGKDDTKKFV
;
A
#
# COMPACT_ATOMS: atom_id res chain seq x y z
N ASN A 1 38.57 -15.69 13.13
CA ASN A 1 37.44 -14.96 13.73
C ASN A 1 36.40 -14.71 12.69
N SER A 2 35.48 -15.69 12.55
CA SER A 2 34.38 -15.70 11.57
C SER A 2 33.20 -14.99 12.16
N TYR A 3 32.90 -13.80 11.69
CA TYR A 3 31.57 -13.20 11.83
C TYR A 3 30.67 -13.73 10.68
N TYR A 4 30.10 -14.90 10.86
CA TYR A 4 28.95 -15.32 10.08
C TYR A 4 27.72 -14.64 10.69
N GLY A 5 27.32 -13.51 10.10
CA GLY A 5 26.04 -12.91 10.37
C GLY A 5 24.93 -13.91 10.04
N TYR A 6 24.05 -14.17 10.99
CA TYR A 6 22.83 -14.94 10.81
C TYR A 6 21.97 -14.21 9.78
N TYR A 7 22.02 -14.66 8.54
CA TYR A 7 21.07 -14.24 7.52
C TYR A 7 19.69 -14.77 7.90
N PHE A 8 18.81 -13.89 8.31
CA PHE A 8 17.39 -14.19 8.33
C PHE A 8 16.94 -14.41 6.88
N MET A 9 17.02 -15.64 6.40
CA MET A 9 16.29 -16.03 5.21
C MET A 9 14.80 -15.90 5.57
N ILE A 10 14.14 -14.85 5.07
CA ILE A 10 12.70 -14.71 5.22
C ILE A 10 12.07 -15.87 4.43
N ASN A 11 11.67 -16.90 5.15
CA ASN A 11 10.94 -18.02 4.55
C ASN A 11 9.56 -17.52 4.14
N LEU A 12 9.24 -17.69 2.87
CA LEU A 12 7.90 -17.42 2.37
C LEU A 12 6.90 -18.34 3.07
N ARG A 13 5.75 -17.79 3.44
CA ARG A 13 4.60 -18.61 3.86
C ARG A 13 4.17 -19.50 2.69
N PRO A 14 3.56 -20.67 2.93
CA PRO A 14 3.21 -21.61 1.86
C PRO A 14 2.41 -20.98 0.70
N HIS A 15 1.42 -20.15 1.01
CA HIS A 15 0.62 -19.46 0.01
C HIS A 15 1.44 -18.41 -0.78
N GLN A 16 2.41 -17.73 -0.16
CA GLN A 16 3.29 -16.78 -0.85
C GLN A 16 4.23 -17.51 -1.82
N ALA A 17 4.80 -18.64 -1.41
CA ALA A 17 5.63 -19.46 -2.28
C ALA A 17 4.83 -19.95 -3.49
N GLN A 18 3.60 -20.41 -3.29
CA GLN A 18 2.68 -20.80 -4.36
C GLN A 18 2.39 -19.64 -5.32
N ILE A 19 2.13 -18.43 -4.79
CA ILE A 19 1.88 -17.24 -5.62
C ILE A 19 3.10 -16.96 -6.50
N VAL A 20 4.29 -16.84 -5.90
CA VAL A 20 5.53 -16.53 -6.63
C VAL A 20 5.81 -17.58 -7.70
N ASP A 21 5.51 -18.85 -7.43
CA ASP A 21 5.67 -19.93 -8.43
C ASP A 21 4.69 -19.78 -9.60
N ILE A 22 3.44 -19.48 -9.33
CA ILE A 22 2.42 -19.25 -10.37
C ILE A 22 2.78 -18.03 -11.24
N LEU A 23 3.29 -16.94 -10.66
CA LEU A 23 3.70 -15.76 -11.43
C LEU A 23 4.81 -16.05 -12.45
N LYS A 24 5.63 -17.08 -12.26
CA LYS A 24 6.65 -17.49 -13.24
C LYS A 24 6.06 -17.97 -14.57
N HIS A 25 4.86 -18.52 -14.53
CA HIS A 25 4.23 -19.20 -15.67
C HIS A 25 3.14 -18.38 -16.35
N HIS A 26 2.87 -17.17 -15.85
CA HIS A 26 1.83 -16.29 -16.38
C HIS A 26 2.39 -14.89 -16.58
N SER A 27 2.06 -14.24 -17.68
CA SER A 27 2.46 -12.87 -17.96
C SER A 27 1.43 -11.82 -17.49
N LYS A 28 0.18 -12.24 -17.23
CA LYS A 28 -0.87 -11.33 -16.79
C LYS A 28 -1.89 -12.06 -15.91
N GLY A 29 -2.37 -11.38 -14.86
CA GLY A 29 -3.50 -11.86 -14.08
C GLY A 29 -3.66 -11.23 -12.71
N GLN A 30 -4.69 -11.69 -12.02
CA GLN A 30 -5.11 -11.18 -10.73
C GLN A 30 -4.65 -12.09 -9.60
N VAL A 31 -4.14 -11.49 -8.53
CA VAL A 31 -3.71 -12.17 -7.31
C VAL A 31 -4.55 -11.65 -6.14
N ILE A 32 -5.47 -12.48 -5.68
CA ILE A 32 -6.42 -12.11 -4.63
C ILE A 32 -5.93 -12.69 -3.31
N VAL A 33 -5.47 -11.80 -2.41
CA VAL A 33 -4.91 -12.16 -1.10
C VAL A 33 -5.45 -11.19 -0.05
N PRO A 34 -5.96 -11.68 1.08
CA PRO A 34 -6.46 -10.84 2.16
C PRO A 34 -5.40 -9.86 2.68
N THR A 35 -5.86 -8.78 3.31
CA THR A 35 -4.98 -7.87 4.06
C THR A 35 -4.24 -8.65 5.14
N GLY A 36 -2.94 -8.35 5.32
CA GLY A 36 -2.07 -9.12 6.21
C GLY A 36 -1.55 -10.44 5.61
N GLY A 37 -2.04 -10.88 4.45
CA GLY A 37 -1.57 -12.08 3.75
C GLY A 37 -0.21 -11.94 3.08
N GLY A 38 0.39 -10.72 3.08
CA GLY A 38 1.76 -10.49 2.61
C GLY A 38 1.90 -10.34 1.09
N LYS A 39 0.96 -9.64 0.44
CA LYS A 39 1.01 -9.29 -1.00
C LYS A 39 2.35 -8.68 -1.40
N THR A 40 2.84 -7.71 -0.62
CA THR A 40 4.10 -7.01 -0.86
C THR A 40 5.28 -7.98 -0.97
N MET A 41 5.36 -8.98 -0.08
CA MET A 41 6.44 -9.96 -0.13
C MET A 41 6.40 -10.82 -1.40
N CYS A 42 5.21 -11.12 -1.93
CA CYS A 42 5.08 -11.84 -3.21
C CYS A 42 5.63 -11.00 -4.37
N MET A 43 5.31 -9.69 -4.42
CA MET A 43 5.85 -8.77 -5.42
C MET A 43 7.38 -8.65 -5.32
N ILE A 44 7.91 -8.48 -4.10
CA ILE A 44 9.35 -8.37 -3.86
C ILE A 44 10.08 -9.63 -4.33
N LYS A 45 9.58 -10.81 -3.98
CA LYS A 45 10.22 -12.08 -4.36
C LYS A 45 10.16 -12.36 -5.86
N ASP A 46 9.07 -11.98 -6.51
CA ASP A 46 8.97 -12.09 -7.97
C ASP A 46 9.93 -11.08 -8.66
N ALA A 47 10.00 -9.83 -8.18
CA ALA A 47 10.94 -8.82 -8.67
C ALA A 47 12.41 -9.24 -8.45
N GLN A 48 12.73 -9.79 -7.28
CA GLN A 48 14.05 -10.35 -6.98
C GLN A 48 14.44 -11.45 -7.97
N ARG A 49 13.51 -12.34 -8.29
CA ARG A 49 13.72 -13.39 -9.29
C ARG A 49 14.00 -12.80 -10.68
N GLU A 50 13.22 -11.79 -11.10
CA GLU A 50 13.43 -11.10 -12.38
C GLU A 50 14.83 -10.47 -12.45
N PHE A 51 15.27 -9.81 -11.39
CA PHE A 51 16.61 -9.21 -11.33
C PHE A 51 17.72 -10.26 -11.35
N ASN A 52 17.52 -11.40 -10.71
CA ASN A 52 18.49 -12.51 -10.72
C ASN A 52 18.56 -13.23 -12.07
N SER A 53 17.54 -13.13 -12.91
CA SER A 53 17.54 -13.72 -14.24
C SER A 53 18.37 -12.94 -15.25
N CYS A 54 18.76 -11.71 -14.90
CA CYS A 54 19.63 -10.88 -15.73
C CYS A 54 21.03 -11.48 -15.75
N SER A 55 21.50 -11.92 -16.93
CA SER A 55 22.85 -12.49 -17.07
C SER A 55 23.93 -11.44 -16.82
N TRP A 56 24.94 -11.85 -16.07
CA TRP A 56 26.16 -11.07 -15.80
C TRP A 56 27.17 -11.19 -16.95
N ASP A 57 26.74 -11.53 -18.13
CA ASP A 57 27.67 -11.68 -19.25
C ASP A 57 28.33 -10.32 -19.56
N VAL A 58 29.51 -10.15 -18.97
CA VAL A 58 30.40 -8.99 -19.17
C VAL A 58 30.74 -8.78 -20.66
N ILE A 59 30.46 -9.77 -21.49
CA ILE A 59 30.80 -9.82 -22.91
C ILE A 59 29.68 -9.24 -23.80
N LEU A 60 28.44 -9.22 -23.31
CA LEU A 60 27.32 -8.64 -24.06
C LEU A 60 27.29 -7.12 -23.86
N LYS A 61 27.41 -6.39 -24.95
CA LYS A 61 27.40 -4.92 -25.00
C LYS A 61 26.08 -4.29 -24.53
N ASP A 62 25.06 -5.07 -24.28
CA ASP A 62 23.72 -4.61 -23.86
C ASP A 62 23.21 -5.48 -22.71
N PRO A 63 23.39 -5.01 -21.46
CA PRO A 63 22.90 -5.75 -20.31
C PRO A 63 21.37 -5.80 -20.32
N ASP A 64 20.80 -7.01 -20.36
CA ASP A 64 19.35 -7.23 -20.21
C ASP A 64 18.88 -6.81 -18.79
N ARG A 65 18.70 -5.49 -18.60
CA ARG A 65 18.30 -4.90 -17.31
C ARG A 65 16.80 -4.66 -17.28
N LYS A 66 16.19 -5.08 -16.17
CA LYS A 66 14.73 -5.01 -16.02
C LYS A 66 14.26 -3.67 -15.49
N THR A 67 13.13 -3.22 -16.03
CA THR A 67 12.38 -2.07 -15.53
C THR A 67 11.09 -2.56 -14.91
N ILE A 68 10.96 -2.40 -13.59
CA ILE A 68 9.80 -2.84 -12.82
C ILE A 68 9.06 -1.62 -12.27
N VAL A 69 7.77 -1.54 -12.51
CA VAL A 69 6.89 -0.47 -12.02
C VAL A 69 5.99 -1.01 -10.93
N ILE A 70 5.87 -0.29 -9.82
CA ILE A 70 5.00 -0.59 -8.71
C ILE A 70 4.00 0.55 -8.53
N VAL A 71 2.72 0.25 -8.67
CA VAL A 71 1.62 1.22 -8.60
C VAL A 71 0.90 1.11 -7.27
N ALA A 72 0.86 2.19 -6.50
CA ALA A 72 0.19 2.26 -5.20
C ALA A 72 -0.99 3.23 -5.23
N PRO A 73 -2.00 3.08 -4.36
CA PRO A 73 -3.14 3.99 -4.32
C PRO A 73 -2.81 5.40 -3.78
N ARG A 74 -1.75 5.53 -2.99
CA ARG A 74 -1.35 6.79 -2.33
C ARG A 74 0.16 6.93 -2.26
N ILE A 75 0.65 8.18 -2.18
CA ILE A 75 2.09 8.49 -2.08
C ILE A 75 2.75 7.78 -0.88
N LEU A 76 2.14 7.84 0.30
CA LEU A 76 2.68 7.17 1.49
C LEU A 76 2.82 5.65 1.31
N LEU A 77 1.86 5.03 0.62
CA LEU A 77 1.95 3.60 0.33
C LEU A 77 3.03 3.30 -0.73
N ALA A 78 3.22 4.17 -1.70
CA ALA A 78 4.33 4.05 -2.66
C ALA A 78 5.69 4.14 -1.97
N GLN A 79 5.84 5.05 -1.00
CA GLN A 79 7.04 5.17 -0.18
C GLN A 79 7.27 3.94 0.70
N GLN A 80 6.23 3.45 1.38
CA GLN A 80 6.31 2.23 2.19
C GLN A 80 6.69 1.00 1.34
N LEU A 81 6.08 0.83 0.17
CA LEU A 81 6.45 -0.24 -0.75
C LEU A 81 7.92 -0.12 -1.18
N CYS A 82 8.39 1.10 -1.46
CA CYS A 82 9.80 1.35 -1.79
C CYS A 82 10.72 0.92 -0.65
N GLU A 83 10.44 1.31 0.59
CA GLU A 83 11.21 0.92 1.77
C GLU A 83 11.24 -0.61 1.96
N ASP A 84 10.10 -1.28 1.81
CA ASP A 84 10.00 -2.73 1.92
C ASP A 84 10.83 -3.43 0.83
N PHE A 85 10.75 -2.97 -0.41
CA PHE A 85 11.51 -3.51 -1.54
C PHE A 85 13.01 -3.32 -1.35
N THR A 86 13.44 -2.09 -1.08
CA THR A 86 14.88 -1.76 -0.96
C THR A 86 15.51 -2.47 0.21
N LYS A 87 14.88 -2.44 1.38
CA LYS A 87 15.35 -3.16 2.58
C LYS A 87 15.53 -4.65 2.31
N HIS A 88 14.60 -5.27 1.58
CA HIS A 88 14.68 -6.70 1.27
C HIS A 88 15.78 -6.99 0.25
N LEU A 89 15.88 -6.21 -0.82
CA LEU A 89 16.89 -6.39 -1.87
C LEU A 89 18.30 -6.16 -1.32
N GLU A 90 18.51 -5.16 -0.49
CA GLU A 90 19.77 -4.87 0.18
C GLU A 90 20.20 -6.00 1.13
N ALA A 91 19.25 -6.53 1.91
CA ALA A 91 19.49 -7.67 2.79
C ALA A 91 19.93 -8.94 2.02
N HIS A 92 19.64 -9.02 0.72
CA HIS A 92 20.06 -10.11 -0.16
C HIS A 92 21.24 -9.72 -1.08
N HIS A 93 21.96 -8.64 -0.75
CA HIS A 93 23.11 -8.12 -1.50
C HIS A 93 22.84 -7.79 -2.98
N MET A 94 21.61 -7.46 -3.30
CA MET A 94 21.22 -7.01 -4.63
C MET A 94 21.40 -5.49 -4.71
N LEU A 95 22.61 -5.05 -5.06
CA LEU A 95 22.96 -3.61 -5.05
C LEU A 95 22.90 -2.96 -6.44
N GLN A 96 22.57 -3.71 -7.50
CA GLN A 96 22.63 -3.20 -8.88
C GLN A 96 21.24 -2.80 -9.41
N TYR A 97 20.56 -1.96 -8.68
CA TYR A 97 19.32 -1.33 -9.12
C TYR A 97 19.33 0.17 -8.80
N LYS A 98 18.44 0.89 -9.46
CA LYS A 98 18.15 2.30 -9.22
C LYS A 98 16.68 2.49 -8.93
N VAL A 99 16.36 3.48 -8.13
CA VAL A 99 14.98 3.80 -7.69
C VAL A 99 14.58 5.17 -8.20
N LEU A 100 13.37 5.25 -8.76
CA LEU A 100 12.70 6.49 -9.14
C LEU A 100 11.30 6.53 -8.56
N HIS A 101 10.90 7.66 -8.00
CA HIS A 101 9.52 7.93 -7.65
C HIS A 101 8.84 8.80 -8.70
N VAL A 102 7.70 8.36 -9.22
CA VAL A 102 6.89 9.15 -10.15
C VAL A 102 5.61 9.59 -9.44
N HIS A 103 5.75 10.63 -8.63
CA HIS A 103 4.65 11.31 -7.92
C HIS A 103 5.15 12.67 -7.37
N SER A 104 4.23 13.50 -6.87
CA SER A 104 4.52 14.85 -6.37
C SER A 104 5.00 14.91 -4.92
N GLY A 105 5.14 13.76 -4.23
CA GLY A 105 5.59 13.72 -2.83
C GLY A 105 7.11 13.80 -2.72
N GLU A 106 7.57 14.33 -1.59
CA GLU A 106 8.98 14.28 -1.20
C GLU A 106 9.38 12.86 -0.81
N THR A 107 10.61 12.47 -1.12
CA THR A 107 11.17 11.15 -0.85
C THR A 107 12.69 11.24 -0.75
N HIS A 108 13.33 10.23 -0.14
CA HIS A 108 14.78 10.12 -0.06
C HIS A 108 15.45 9.70 -1.39
N TYR A 109 14.65 9.35 -2.39
CA TYR A 109 15.10 8.97 -3.72
C TYR A 109 14.76 10.06 -4.74
N GLU A 110 15.28 9.93 -5.95
CA GLU A 110 14.90 10.79 -7.05
C GLU A 110 13.39 10.72 -7.30
N SER A 111 12.75 11.86 -7.45
CA SER A 111 11.31 11.94 -7.72
C SER A 111 11.00 12.96 -8.81
N THR A 112 10.03 12.64 -9.66
CA THR A 112 9.61 13.52 -10.76
C THR A 112 8.17 13.21 -11.20
N THR A 113 7.53 14.22 -11.79
CA THR A 113 6.28 14.05 -12.55
C THR A 113 6.45 14.50 -13.99
N LYS A 114 7.68 14.88 -14.41
CA LYS A 114 7.99 15.36 -15.75
C LYS A 114 8.35 14.19 -16.66
N VAL A 115 7.65 14.07 -17.77
CA VAL A 115 7.81 12.98 -18.75
C VAL A 115 9.24 12.89 -19.28
N ASN A 116 9.82 14.02 -19.71
CA ASN A 116 11.19 14.02 -20.23
C ASN A 116 12.21 13.56 -19.19
N THR A 117 12.05 13.97 -17.93
CA THR A 117 12.93 13.54 -16.84
C THR A 117 12.83 12.02 -16.61
N ILE A 118 11.64 11.41 -16.75
CA ILE A 118 11.47 9.95 -16.68
C ILE A 118 12.26 9.27 -17.81
N CYS A 119 12.10 9.77 -19.05
CA CYS A 119 12.82 9.22 -20.21
C CYS A 119 14.34 9.31 -20.06
N ASP A 120 14.84 10.47 -19.63
CA ASP A 120 16.27 10.71 -19.46
C ASP A 120 16.81 9.82 -18.34
N TRP A 121 16.10 9.73 -17.21
CA TRP A 121 16.49 8.88 -16.10
C TRP A 121 16.60 7.40 -16.48
N VAL A 122 15.65 6.88 -17.28
CA VAL A 122 15.69 5.48 -17.75
C VAL A 122 16.89 5.25 -18.67
N LYS A 123 17.19 6.20 -19.57
CA LYS A 123 18.35 6.16 -20.48
C LYS A 123 19.68 6.21 -19.72
N ASP A 124 19.79 7.13 -18.76
CA ASP A 124 21.03 7.32 -17.99
C ASP A 124 21.33 6.11 -17.09
N ASN A 125 20.29 5.38 -16.67
CA ASN A 125 20.38 4.21 -15.83
C ASN A 125 20.27 2.87 -16.59
N TYR A 126 20.59 2.82 -17.89
CA TYR A 126 20.44 1.63 -18.73
C TYR A 126 21.22 0.39 -18.21
N ARG A 127 22.33 0.61 -17.49
CA ARG A 127 23.17 -0.45 -16.91
C ARG A 127 22.62 -1.06 -15.61
N PHE A 128 21.54 -0.52 -15.07
CA PHE A 128 20.97 -0.93 -13.80
C PHE A 128 19.57 -1.49 -13.97
N ASN A 129 19.20 -2.43 -13.13
CA ASN A 129 17.80 -2.74 -12.93
C ASN A 129 17.10 -1.51 -12.36
N LYS A 130 15.86 -1.28 -12.74
CA LYS A 130 15.10 -0.07 -12.39
C LYS A 130 13.84 -0.43 -11.62
N LEU A 131 13.65 0.20 -10.46
CA LEU A 131 12.42 0.17 -9.69
C LEU A 131 11.76 1.54 -9.77
N ILE A 132 10.56 1.60 -10.29
CA ILE A 132 9.79 2.84 -10.41
C ILE A 132 8.54 2.71 -9.55
N PHE A 133 8.45 3.52 -8.48
CA PHE A 133 7.29 3.58 -7.61
C PHE A 133 6.41 4.75 -8.01
N THR A 134 5.13 4.48 -8.22
CA THR A 134 4.17 5.49 -8.67
C THR A 134 2.82 5.35 -8.00
N THR A 135 1.96 6.32 -8.19
CA THR A 135 0.55 6.26 -7.80
C THR A 135 -0.34 6.10 -9.02
N TYR A 136 -1.57 5.62 -8.84
CA TYR A 136 -2.57 5.58 -9.92
C TYR A 136 -2.74 6.94 -10.60
N HIS A 137 -2.68 8.04 -9.85
CA HIS A 137 -2.78 9.40 -10.39
C HIS A 137 -1.60 9.78 -11.30
N SER A 138 -0.42 9.27 -10.99
CA SER A 138 0.81 9.62 -11.72
C SER A 138 1.20 8.60 -12.79
N LEU A 139 0.55 7.44 -12.82
CA LEU A 139 0.84 6.35 -13.76
C LEU A 139 0.79 6.82 -15.24
N ARG A 140 -0.13 7.73 -15.56
CA ARG A 140 -0.22 8.34 -16.89
C ARG A 140 1.07 9.05 -17.31
N ARG A 141 1.89 9.52 -16.39
CA ARG A 141 3.19 10.15 -16.72
C ARG A 141 4.18 9.12 -17.25
N ILE A 142 4.17 7.91 -16.71
CA ILE A 142 4.98 6.78 -17.18
C ILE A 142 4.47 6.33 -18.55
N GLN A 143 3.15 6.24 -18.74
CA GLN A 143 2.53 5.97 -20.04
C GLN A 143 3.00 6.97 -21.10
N GLN A 144 2.97 8.27 -20.80
CA GLN A 144 3.39 9.34 -21.72
C GLN A 144 4.90 9.33 -22.01
N ALA A 145 5.70 8.73 -21.14
CA ALA A 145 7.14 8.58 -21.34
C ALA A 145 7.49 7.44 -22.31
N GLU A 146 6.52 6.57 -22.63
CA GLU A 146 6.68 5.46 -23.58
C GLU A 146 7.92 4.60 -23.33
N ILE A 147 8.27 4.41 -22.05
CA ILE A 147 9.39 3.56 -21.65
C ILE A 147 8.99 2.09 -21.66
N ASP A 148 9.94 1.23 -21.98
CA ASP A 148 9.74 -0.22 -21.90
C ASP A 148 9.62 -0.65 -20.44
N VAL A 149 8.55 -1.39 -20.12
CA VAL A 149 8.26 -1.92 -18.79
C VAL A 149 8.24 -3.44 -18.86
N ASP A 150 9.18 -4.08 -18.15
CA ASP A 150 9.23 -5.54 -18.07
C ASP A 150 8.12 -6.10 -17.19
N THR A 151 7.95 -5.55 -16.00
CA THR A 151 6.92 -5.99 -15.07
C THR A 151 6.26 -4.80 -14.39
N ILE A 152 4.93 -4.86 -14.31
CA ILE A 152 4.16 -3.89 -13.53
C ILE A 152 3.30 -4.62 -12.49
N TYR A 153 3.37 -4.16 -11.24
CA TYR A 153 2.51 -4.59 -10.15
C TYR A 153 1.55 -3.48 -9.77
N PHE A 154 0.28 -3.79 -9.79
CA PHE A 154 -0.78 -2.90 -9.28
C PHE A 154 -1.15 -3.34 -7.86
N ASP A 155 -0.74 -2.58 -6.86
CA ASP A 155 -1.17 -2.81 -5.47
C ASP A 155 -2.53 -2.17 -5.22
N GLU A 156 -3.36 -2.84 -4.40
CA GLU A 156 -4.76 -2.50 -4.19
C GLU A 156 -5.50 -2.25 -5.52
N ALA A 157 -5.38 -3.21 -6.44
CA ALA A 157 -5.79 -3.11 -7.83
C ALA A 157 -7.28 -2.78 -8.05
N HIS A 158 -8.13 -2.93 -7.03
CA HIS A 158 -9.52 -2.47 -7.07
C HIS A 158 -9.66 -0.94 -7.29
N ASN A 159 -8.56 -0.17 -7.12
CA ASN A 159 -8.53 1.25 -7.44
C ASN A 159 -8.44 1.52 -8.95
N SER A 160 -7.83 0.62 -9.71
CA SER A 160 -7.58 0.79 -11.15
C SER A 160 -8.84 0.90 -12.01
N VAL A 161 -9.99 0.40 -11.52
CA VAL A 161 -11.28 0.48 -12.23
C VAL A 161 -11.92 1.88 -12.21
N GLN A 162 -11.30 2.85 -11.54
CA GLN A 162 -11.79 4.22 -11.54
C GLN A 162 -11.57 4.86 -12.91
N LYS A 163 -12.56 5.64 -13.39
CA LYS A 163 -12.56 6.25 -14.72
C LYS A 163 -11.26 6.94 -15.10
N ASN A 164 -10.62 7.61 -14.15
CA ASN A 164 -9.38 8.36 -14.39
C ASN A 164 -8.11 7.48 -14.45
N PHE A 165 -8.21 6.21 -14.09
CA PHE A 165 -7.08 5.29 -14.01
C PHE A 165 -7.12 4.16 -15.03
N VAL A 166 -8.30 3.87 -15.57
CA VAL A 166 -8.52 2.75 -16.50
C VAL A 166 -7.64 2.87 -17.74
N GLU A 167 -7.55 4.05 -18.34
CA GLU A 167 -6.79 4.25 -19.60
C GLU A 167 -5.31 3.83 -19.43
N ALA A 168 -4.65 4.33 -18.38
CA ALA A 168 -3.26 3.96 -18.12
C ALA A 168 -3.13 2.49 -17.68
N THR A 169 -4.10 1.96 -16.96
CA THR A 169 -4.12 0.54 -16.57
C THR A 169 -4.23 -0.37 -17.79
N GLU A 170 -5.12 -0.07 -18.73
CA GLU A 170 -5.30 -0.78 -19.98
C GLU A 170 -4.03 -0.74 -20.83
N TYR A 171 -3.42 0.46 -20.95
CA TYR A 171 -2.15 0.61 -21.66
C TYR A 171 -1.08 -0.35 -21.12
N PHE A 172 -0.81 -0.35 -19.82
CA PHE A 172 0.23 -1.23 -19.26
C PHE A 172 -0.17 -2.71 -19.27
N SER A 173 -1.47 -3.02 -19.20
CA SER A 173 -1.96 -4.38 -19.41
C SER A 173 -1.67 -4.92 -20.81
N MET A 174 -1.58 -4.05 -21.81
CA MET A 174 -1.29 -4.40 -23.20
C MET A 174 0.20 -4.40 -23.54
N TYR A 175 0.95 -3.46 -22.98
CA TYR A 175 2.31 -3.18 -23.43
C TYR A 175 3.42 -3.61 -22.47
N ALA A 176 3.14 -3.79 -21.17
CA ALA A 176 4.12 -4.38 -20.26
C ALA A 176 4.29 -5.89 -20.54
N ASN A 177 5.52 -6.39 -20.48
CA ASN A 177 5.77 -7.82 -20.71
C ASN A 177 5.06 -8.70 -19.67
N ARG A 178 4.95 -8.21 -18.43
CA ARG A 178 4.25 -8.88 -17.31
C ARG A 178 3.43 -7.86 -16.54
N CYS A 179 2.18 -8.19 -16.24
CA CYS A 179 1.23 -7.27 -15.58
C CYS A 179 0.39 -8.01 -14.53
N TYR A 180 0.51 -7.62 -13.26
CA TYR A 180 -0.18 -8.31 -12.16
C TYR A 180 -0.98 -7.35 -11.30
N PHE A 181 -2.19 -7.78 -10.95
CA PHE A 181 -3.18 -7.03 -10.18
C PHE A 181 -3.38 -7.66 -8.81
N PHE A 182 -2.79 -7.06 -7.78
CA PHE A 182 -2.87 -7.52 -6.39
C PHE A 182 -3.97 -6.79 -5.64
N THR A 183 -4.87 -7.52 -5.02
CA THR A 183 -5.92 -6.96 -4.18
C THR A 183 -6.47 -7.97 -3.17
N ALA A 184 -7.04 -7.48 -2.07
CA ALA A 184 -7.85 -8.29 -1.16
C ALA A 184 -9.33 -8.33 -1.58
N THR A 185 -9.80 -7.30 -2.29
CA THR A 185 -11.21 -7.04 -2.59
C THR A 185 -11.39 -6.67 -4.05
N PRO A 186 -11.43 -7.66 -4.97
CA PRO A 186 -11.62 -7.36 -6.39
C PRO A 186 -12.94 -6.65 -6.63
N LYS A 187 -12.91 -5.62 -7.46
CA LYS A 187 -14.08 -4.81 -7.78
C LYS A 187 -14.61 -5.17 -9.15
N HIS A 188 -15.72 -5.90 -9.17
CA HIS A 188 -16.39 -6.32 -10.39
C HIS A 188 -17.46 -5.31 -10.82
N SER A 189 -17.69 -5.19 -12.11
CA SER A 189 -18.81 -4.43 -12.68
C SER A 189 -19.90 -5.39 -13.16
N LYS A 190 -21.15 -5.02 -12.86
CA LYS A 190 -22.34 -5.70 -13.39
C LYS A 190 -22.98 -4.95 -14.55
N THR A 191 -22.47 -3.76 -14.88
CA THR A 191 -23.00 -2.91 -15.93
C THR A 191 -22.12 -2.97 -17.18
N PRO A 192 -22.69 -3.09 -18.39
CA PRO A 192 -21.92 -3.26 -19.64
C PRO A 192 -20.97 -2.11 -19.97
N PHE A 193 -21.25 -0.91 -19.45
CA PHE A 193 -20.50 0.32 -19.78
C PHE A 193 -19.51 0.75 -18.69
N LYS A 194 -19.33 -0.07 -17.66
CA LYS A 194 -18.43 0.22 -16.56
C LYS A 194 -17.42 -0.90 -16.44
N ILE A 195 -16.14 -0.55 -16.57
CA ILE A 195 -15.05 -1.49 -16.42
C ILE A 195 -14.95 -1.96 -14.96
N GLY A 196 -14.77 -3.25 -14.79
CA GLY A 196 -14.51 -3.92 -13.53
C GLY A 196 -13.39 -4.93 -13.68
N MET A 197 -12.86 -5.47 -12.59
CA MET A 197 -11.81 -6.48 -12.64
C MET A 197 -12.27 -7.82 -13.23
N ASN A 198 -13.56 -7.96 -13.52
CA ASN A 198 -14.11 -9.06 -14.34
C ASN A 198 -13.97 -8.83 -15.84
N ASP A 199 -13.37 -7.74 -16.29
CA ASP A 199 -12.90 -7.55 -17.65
C ASP A 199 -11.54 -8.24 -17.82
N TYR A 200 -11.57 -9.48 -18.31
CA TYR A 200 -10.37 -10.32 -18.38
C TYR A 200 -9.40 -9.91 -19.50
N ASP A 201 -9.83 -9.11 -20.45
CA ASP A 201 -8.97 -8.56 -21.49
C ASP A 201 -7.98 -7.56 -20.89
N ILE A 202 -8.42 -6.77 -19.91
CA ILE A 202 -7.57 -5.84 -19.18
C ILE A 202 -6.87 -6.53 -18.01
N TYR A 203 -7.62 -7.20 -17.13
CA TYR A 203 -7.10 -7.68 -15.84
C TYR A 203 -6.54 -9.10 -15.85
N GLY A 204 -6.71 -9.82 -16.96
CA GLY A 204 -6.38 -11.25 -17.01
C GLY A 204 -7.27 -12.08 -16.07
N ARG A 205 -7.05 -13.38 -16.05
CA ARG A 205 -7.78 -14.29 -15.17
C ARG A 205 -7.28 -14.18 -13.72
N VAL A 206 -8.08 -14.66 -12.79
CA VAL A 206 -7.65 -14.86 -11.40
C VAL A 206 -6.66 -16.03 -11.38
N LEU A 207 -5.39 -15.73 -11.13
CA LEU A 207 -4.32 -16.72 -11.04
C LEU A 207 -4.34 -17.41 -9.67
N VAL A 208 -4.55 -16.64 -8.63
CA VAL A 208 -4.59 -17.12 -7.25
C VAL A 208 -5.69 -16.37 -6.49
N ASN A 209 -6.42 -17.13 -5.70
CA ASN A 209 -7.37 -16.60 -4.72
C ASN A 209 -7.13 -17.32 -3.39
N VAL A 210 -6.59 -16.60 -2.41
CA VAL A 210 -6.31 -17.13 -1.06
C VAL A 210 -7.46 -16.71 -0.14
N PRO A 211 -8.28 -17.65 0.34
CA PRO A 211 -9.38 -17.31 1.25
C PRO A 211 -8.89 -16.85 2.61
N ALA A 212 -9.48 -15.77 3.17
CA ALA A 212 -9.15 -15.29 4.51
C ALA A 212 -9.30 -16.37 5.61
N PRO A 213 -10.34 -17.22 5.62
CA PRO A 213 -10.48 -18.30 6.60
C PRO A 213 -9.29 -19.27 6.60
N LYS A 214 -8.71 -19.55 5.43
CA LYS A 214 -7.51 -20.40 5.33
C LYS A 214 -6.33 -19.79 6.08
N LEU A 215 -6.08 -18.50 5.88
CA LEU A 215 -4.97 -17.79 6.54
C LEU A 215 -5.18 -17.64 8.05
N VAL A 216 -6.43 -17.56 8.49
CA VAL A 216 -6.79 -17.59 9.92
C VAL A 216 -6.49 -18.97 10.52
N GLN A 217 -6.91 -20.05 9.86
CA GLN A 217 -6.66 -21.42 10.31
C GLN A 217 -5.15 -21.75 10.38
N GLU A 218 -4.38 -21.23 9.44
CA GLU A 218 -2.93 -21.37 9.39
C GLU A 218 -2.20 -20.42 10.38
N GLY A 219 -2.91 -19.56 11.10
CA GLY A 219 -2.34 -18.61 12.06
C GLY A 219 -1.58 -17.46 11.45
N HIS A 220 -1.78 -17.19 10.15
CA HIS A 220 -1.09 -16.12 9.43
C HIS A 220 -1.74 -14.75 9.59
N ILE A 221 -3.04 -14.71 9.86
CA ILE A 221 -3.82 -13.50 10.18
C ILE A 221 -4.77 -13.80 11.35
N LEU A 222 -5.09 -12.78 12.11
CA LEU A 222 -6.07 -12.91 13.18
C LEU A 222 -7.50 -12.85 12.63
N PRO A 223 -8.45 -13.62 13.22
CA PRO A 223 -9.85 -13.49 12.86
C PRO A 223 -10.38 -12.13 13.30
N PRO A 224 -11.04 -11.36 12.41
CA PRO A 224 -11.66 -10.10 12.81
C PRO A 224 -12.85 -10.38 13.74
N LYS A 225 -12.94 -9.62 14.84
CA LYS A 225 -14.16 -9.56 15.66
C LYS A 225 -14.98 -8.36 15.15
N VAL A 226 -16.18 -8.61 14.68
CA VAL A 226 -17.07 -7.57 14.15
C VAL A 226 -18.21 -7.35 15.14
N ASN A 227 -18.28 -6.15 15.73
CA ASN A 227 -19.39 -5.71 16.56
C ASN A 227 -20.19 -4.68 15.77
N ILE A 228 -21.48 -4.94 15.56
CA ILE A 228 -22.38 -4.02 14.87
C ILE A 228 -23.33 -3.42 15.91
N ARG A 229 -23.30 -2.09 16.06
CA ARG A 229 -24.25 -1.35 16.86
C ARG A 229 -25.27 -0.66 15.98
N LYS A 230 -26.53 -0.79 16.32
CA LYS A 230 -27.58 0.09 15.78
C LYS A 230 -27.60 1.37 16.58
N ILE A 231 -27.52 2.48 15.90
CA ILE A 231 -27.54 3.82 16.48
C ILE A 231 -28.79 4.51 15.95
N ASP A 232 -29.58 5.09 16.85
CA ASP A 232 -30.70 5.92 16.45
C ASP A 232 -30.17 7.21 15.83
N VAL A 233 -30.70 7.59 14.68
CA VAL A 233 -30.29 8.82 14.02
C VAL A 233 -30.91 10.01 14.74
N VAL A 234 -30.06 10.91 15.23
CA VAL A 234 -30.54 12.19 15.79
C VAL A 234 -30.82 13.13 14.63
N ASP A 235 -32.08 13.52 14.47
CA ASP A 235 -32.53 14.43 13.39
C ASP A 235 -32.00 15.86 13.59
N ASP A 236 -31.75 16.27 14.83
CA ASP A 236 -31.20 17.60 15.12
C ASP A 236 -29.68 17.62 14.90
N SER A 237 -29.26 18.28 13.83
CA SER A 237 -27.86 18.40 13.43
C SER A 237 -26.96 19.11 14.48
N ARG A 238 -27.56 19.85 15.45
CA ARG A 238 -26.85 20.55 16.50
C ARG A 238 -26.23 19.59 17.52
N PHE A 239 -26.89 18.48 17.81
CA PHE A 239 -26.43 17.48 18.80
C PHE A 239 -25.74 16.26 18.18
N LYS A 240 -25.59 16.25 16.87
CA LYS A 240 -25.06 15.07 16.16
C LYS A 240 -23.63 14.72 16.61
N HIS A 241 -22.78 15.68 16.83
CA HIS A 241 -21.40 15.44 17.24
C HIS A 241 -21.27 15.04 18.72
N GLU A 242 -22.17 15.51 19.60
CA GLU A 242 -22.26 15.05 20.99
C GLU A 242 -22.71 13.59 21.03
N HIS A 243 -23.71 13.23 20.22
CA HIS A 243 -24.18 11.86 20.09
C HIS A 243 -23.10 10.93 19.49
N ASP A 244 -22.34 11.38 18.48
CA ASP A 244 -21.19 10.66 17.96
C ASP A 244 -20.13 10.43 19.07
N CYS A 245 -19.87 11.46 19.92
CA CYS A 245 -18.96 11.37 21.05
C CYS A 245 -19.38 10.29 22.05
N ASP A 246 -20.61 10.32 22.50
CA ASP A 246 -21.16 9.37 23.47
C ASP A 246 -21.06 7.92 22.96
N HIS A 247 -21.39 7.70 21.69
CA HIS A 247 -21.30 6.37 21.09
C HIS A 247 -19.86 5.88 20.92
N VAL A 248 -18.94 6.74 20.53
CA VAL A 248 -17.53 6.35 20.38
C VAL A 248 -16.93 6.05 21.74
N VAL A 249 -17.13 6.91 22.73
CA VAL A 249 -16.60 6.71 24.08
C VAL A 249 -17.18 5.44 24.72
N SER A 250 -18.50 5.24 24.65
CA SER A 250 -19.13 4.01 25.16
C SER A 250 -18.65 2.75 24.44
N THR A 251 -18.30 2.85 23.17
CA THR A 251 -17.72 1.72 22.41
C THR A 251 -16.31 1.41 22.88
N ILE A 252 -15.50 2.42 23.14
CA ILE A 252 -14.14 2.24 23.67
C ILE A 252 -14.20 1.55 25.05
N ASP A 253 -15.09 2.00 25.94
CA ASP A 253 -15.29 1.42 27.26
C ASP A 253 -15.73 -0.05 27.19
N GLU A 254 -16.62 -0.39 26.25
CA GLU A 254 -17.14 -1.76 26.11
C GLU A 254 -16.12 -2.74 25.53
N ILE A 255 -15.27 -2.28 24.59
CA ILE A 255 -14.31 -3.14 23.90
C ILE A 255 -13.02 -3.31 24.72
N ASP A 256 -12.69 -2.34 25.57
CA ASP A 256 -11.50 -2.30 26.46
C ASP A 256 -10.19 -2.65 25.70
N ILE A 257 -9.88 -1.86 24.70
CA ILE A 257 -8.66 -2.01 23.88
C ILE A 257 -7.75 -0.78 24.00
N ASP A 258 -6.46 -1.00 24.01
CA ASP A 258 -5.46 0.05 24.24
C ASP A 258 -5.17 0.92 23.00
N LYS A 259 -5.37 0.38 21.79
CA LYS A 259 -5.07 1.06 20.53
C LYS A 259 -6.31 1.09 19.66
N VAL A 260 -6.82 2.29 19.40
CA VAL A 260 -8.08 2.52 18.69
C VAL A 260 -7.85 3.35 17.44
N LEU A 261 -8.40 2.93 16.31
CA LEU A 261 -8.44 3.72 15.09
C LEU A 261 -9.89 4.09 14.74
N ILE A 262 -10.18 5.37 14.71
CA ILE A 262 -11.49 5.89 14.34
C ILE A 262 -11.47 6.40 12.91
N CYS A 263 -12.29 5.79 12.06
CA CYS A 263 -12.48 6.22 10.67
C CYS A 263 -13.76 7.05 10.56
N ALA A 264 -13.61 8.37 10.44
CA ALA A 264 -14.76 9.25 10.25
C ALA A 264 -15.17 9.38 8.78
N ARG A 265 -16.44 9.64 8.54
CA ARG A 265 -17.02 9.84 7.20
C ARG A 265 -16.49 11.10 6.50
N SER A 266 -16.11 12.12 7.27
CA SER A 266 -15.61 13.39 6.75
C SER A 266 -14.65 14.07 7.72
N THR A 267 -13.77 14.93 7.18
CA THR A 267 -12.90 15.80 7.99
C THR A 267 -13.69 16.66 8.98
N LYS A 268 -14.86 17.15 8.58
CA LYS A 268 -15.74 17.97 9.46
C LYS A 268 -16.18 17.17 10.68
N GLN A 269 -16.50 15.90 10.53
CA GLN A 269 -16.91 15.03 11.65
C GLN A 269 -15.77 14.87 12.67
N ILE A 270 -14.53 14.64 12.21
CA ILE A 270 -13.35 14.54 13.11
C ILE A 270 -13.15 15.87 13.85
N VAL A 271 -13.15 16.98 13.12
CA VAL A 271 -12.92 18.30 13.71
C VAL A 271 -14.00 18.64 14.74
N ASN A 272 -15.27 18.38 14.43
CA ASN A 272 -16.37 18.62 15.38
C ASN A 272 -16.25 17.73 16.63
N LEU A 273 -15.94 16.45 16.46
CA LEU A 273 -15.74 15.53 17.57
C LEU A 273 -14.64 16.02 18.54
N VAL A 274 -13.52 16.49 17.99
CA VAL A 274 -12.37 16.93 18.80
C VAL A 274 -12.57 18.34 19.40
N SER A 275 -13.20 19.26 18.65
CA SER A 275 -13.23 20.69 19.04
C SER A 275 -14.55 21.16 19.65
N GLN A 276 -15.65 20.42 19.49
CA GLN A 276 -16.99 20.85 19.95
C GLN A 276 -17.63 19.88 20.94
N THR A 277 -16.89 18.85 21.38
CA THR A 277 -17.35 17.91 22.41
C THR A 277 -16.26 17.70 23.45
N ASP A 278 -16.61 17.04 24.54
CA ASP A 278 -15.68 16.65 25.59
C ASP A 278 -14.84 15.41 25.25
N PHE A 279 -14.84 14.98 23.99
CA PHE A 279 -14.20 13.74 23.54
C PHE A 279 -12.75 13.59 24.02
N CYS A 280 -11.94 14.63 23.86
CA CYS A 280 -10.54 14.59 24.29
C CYS A 280 -10.37 14.56 25.82
N ILE A 281 -11.32 15.16 26.57
CA ILE A 281 -11.35 15.10 28.03
C ILE A 281 -11.72 13.69 28.47
N GLU A 282 -12.75 13.11 27.86
CA GLU A 282 -13.18 11.75 28.11
C GLU A 282 -12.09 10.70 27.82
N LEU A 283 -11.32 10.88 26.75
CA LEU A 283 -10.18 10.01 26.46
C LEU A 283 -9.09 10.12 27.53
N ARG A 284 -8.73 11.35 27.92
CA ARG A 284 -7.71 11.57 28.96
C ARG A 284 -8.11 10.98 30.31
N SER A 285 -9.37 11.11 30.71
CA SER A 285 -9.87 10.54 31.97
C SER A 285 -9.74 9.01 32.02
N ARG A 286 -9.71 8.36 30.84
CA ARG A 286 -9.50 6.91 30.67
C ARG A 286 -8.04 6.53 30.42
N GLY A 287 -7.12 7.48 30.49
CA GLY A 287 -5.68 7.24 30.27
C GLY A 287 -5.25 7.15 28.81
N TYR A 288 -6.12 7.53 27.86
CA TYR A 288 -5.76 7.57 26.46
C TYR A 288 -5.10 8.89 26.05
N SER A 289 -4.02 8.81 25.30
CA SER A 289 -3.54 9.88 24.42
C SER A 289 -4.35 9.87 23.13
N TRP A 290 -4.33 10.94 22.36
CA TRP A 290 -5.05 10.99 21.11
C TRP A 290 -4.29 11.74 20.04
N MET A 291 -4.52 11.34 18.79
CA MET A 291 -3.94 11.99 17.63
C MET A 291 -4.89 11.94 16.44
N TYR A 292 -4.81 12.92 15.58
CA TYR A 292 -5.51 12.85 14.29
C TYR A 292 -4.74 13.56 13.18
N ILE A 293 -5.00 13.15 11.93
CA ILE A 293 -4.45 13.80 10.75
C ILE A 293 -5.53 13.99 9.70
N THR A 294 -5.60 15.19 9.15
CA THR A 294 -6.51 15.52 8.04
C THR A 294 -5.79 16.34 6.98
N ALA A 295 -6.33 16.36 5.76
CA ALA A 295 -5.78 17.16 4.68
C ALA A 295 -5.88 18.68 4.92
N LYS A 296 -6.90 19.12 5.70
CA LYS A 296 -7.19 20.54 5.93
C LYS A 296 -6.51 21.11 7.18
N THR A 297 -6.54 20.35 8.29
CA THR A 297 -6.04 20.83 9.60
C THR A 297 -4.61 20.39 9.87
N GLY A 298 -4.07 19.47 9.05
CA GLY A 298 -2.76 18.87 9.28
C GLY A 298 -2.81 17.79 10.36
N ALA A 299 -1.70 17.58 11.03
CA ALA A 299 -1.51 16.57 12.06
C ALA A 299 -1.51 17.20 13.47
N VAL A 300 -2.16 16.52 14.41
CA VAL A 300 -2.27 16.94 15.81
C VAL A 300 -2.01 15.74 16.72
N VAL A 301 -1.22 15.93 17.77
CA VAL A 301 -0.92 14.94 18.82
C VAL A 301 -1.18 15.58 20.18
N ASP A 302 -2.08 15.00 20.96
CA ASP A 302 -2.50 15.49 22.30
C ASP A 302 -2.77 17.02 22.35
N GLY A 303 -3.42 17.53 21.29
CA GLY A 303 -3.79 18.96 21.16
C GLY A 303 -2.71 19.86 20.59
N LYS A 304 -1.51 19.34 20.28
CA LYS A 304 -0.42 20.11 19.68
C LYS A 304 -0.34 19.83 18.20
N LYS A 305 -0.28 20.89 17.40
CA LYS A 305 -0.04 20.77 15.96
C LYS A 305 1.42 20.35 15.71
N VAL A 306 1.61 19.33 14.92
CA VAL A 306 2.92 18.77 14.57
C VAL A 306 3.05 18.66 13.05
N ASP A 307 4.28 18.48 12.55
CA ASP A 307 4.48 18.12 11.16
C ASP A 307 4.14 16.63 10.91
N ARG A 308 4.11 16.24 9.66
CA ARG A 308 3.74 14.86 9.27
C ARG A 308 4.78 13.83 9.74
N GLU A 309 6.04 14.16 9.70
CA GLU A 309 7.12 13.27 10.10
C GLU A 309 7.04 12.97 11.59
N CYS A 310 6.91 14.00 12.41
CA CYS A 310 6.70 13.88 13.85
C CYS A 310 5.44 13.05 14.17
N PHE A 311 4.34 13.26 13.45
CA PHE A 311 3.11 12.47 13.63
C PHE A 311 3.34 10.98 13.40
N PHE A 312 3.95 10.60 12.28
CA PHE A 312 4.16 9.19 11.96
C PHE A 312 5.23 8.53 12.84
N ASN A 313 6.26 9.28 13.25
CA ASN A 313 7.24 8.80 14.22
C ASN A 313 6.56 8.51 15.57
N THR A 314 5.75 9.44 16.06
CA THR A 314 4.96 9.25 17.29
C THR A 314 3.99 8.07 17.19
N LEU A 315 3.29 7.95 16.06
CA LEU A 315 2.40 6.80 15.82
C LEU A 315 3.15 5.47 15.85
N ASN A 316 4.33 5.41 15.26
CA ASN A 316 5.17 4.22 15.27
C ASN A 316 5.69 3.88 16.67
N GLU A 317 6.11 4.88 17.45
CA GLU A 317 6.55 4.71 18.83
C GLU A 317 5.41 4.20 19.71
N TRP A 318 4.25 4.87 19.67
CA TRP A 318 3.07 4.45 20.43
C TRP A 318 2.54 3.08 19.99
N GLY A 319 2.63 2.80 18.69
CA GLY A 319 2.24 1.51 18.13
C GLY A 319 3.06 0.33 18.66
N LYS A 320 4.35 0.55 18.95
CA LYS A 320 5.28 -0.46 19.46
C LYS A 320 5.27 -0.58 20.99
N ASP A 321 4.79 0.42 21.69
CA ASP A 321 4.68 0.42 23.14
C ASP A 321 3.40 -0.29 23.57
N ASP A 322 3.56 -1.48 24.16
CA ASP A 322 2.44 -2.32 24.62
C ASP A 322 1.70 -1.75 25.83
N THR A 323 2.29 -0.73 26.50
CA THR A 323 1.67 -0.07 27.66
C THR A 323 0.91 1.19 27.28
N LYS A 324 1.08 1.67 26.05
CA LYS A 324 0.49 2.93 25.58
C LYS A 324 -0.94 2.75 25.11
N LYS A 325 -1.86 3.50 25.74
CA LYS A 325 -3.24 3.65 25.27
C LYS A 325 -3.37 4.88 24.39
N PHE A 326 -3.90 4.74 23.17
CA PHE A 326 -4.14 5.88 22.28
C PHE A 326 -5.24 5.66 21.25
N VAL A 327 -5.82 6.77 20.76
CA VAL A 327 -6.89 6.83 19.76
C VAL A 327 -6.47 7.71 18.59
#